data_942c831dfa89af4ba54c2c39fc0c3c63
#
_entry.id   942c831dfa89af4ba54c2c39fc0c3c63
#
_cell.length_a   1.000
_cell.length_b   1.000
_cell.length_c   1.000
_cell.angle_alpha   90.00
_cell.angle_beta   90.00
_cell.angle_gamma   90.00
#
_symmetry.space_group_name_H-M   'P 1'
#
loop_
_entity.id
_entity.type
_entity.pdbx_description
1 polymer ?
#
loop_
_entity_poly.entity_id
_entity_poly.type
_entity_poly.pdbx_seq_one_letter_code
_entity_poly.pdbx_strand_id
1 'polypeptide(L)'
;MAQDATTYEMPTRRDFVKGGGTIVGGALLAGCADGGADLTRTATESAASATSDETYTVRMEPTGTVTFDRVPETIAGCDPTYIDMLVALGHGDTVESIRTRRQYLTTHYDELDGVSIDLSSLTQLASKKSGVSKEVFYEMDADLHLMDPHWLTRILDSWSDADVEEISKGVAPFLGNVIFRRTDPWHDYRYYTLYEAFEKVAAVVQERERFEAIRSIHEETVEAIEAGLPAADQRPDALLLYAPDEPEEFYPYRLSGKGANKEHFRTLGITDAFADTDVSGFSTSDSGSIDYETLLEIDPDSLLLRYRGKARTREAFEESIVSHVREHEVGSQLSAVKNDQIFRGGPIFCGPLHNLFMLERYAGLYYPDRFADGQIFDRDRLANVITER
;
A
#
# COMPACT_ATOMS: atom_id res chain seq x y z
N MET A 1 -4.21 46.27 -3.72
CA MET A 1 -5.26 45.56 -4.41
C MET A 1 -5.41 44.24 -3.67
N ALA A 2 -6.47 44.15 -2.87
CA ALA A 2 -6.76 42.96 -2.09
C ALA A 2 -7.46 41.94 -3.01
N GLN A 3 -6.96 40.71 -3.04
CA GLN A 3 -7.66 39.59 -3.70
C GLN A 3 -8.48 38.86 -2.63
N ASP A 4 -9.76 38.77 -2.91
CA ASP A 4 -10.77 38.05 -2.11
C ASP A 4 -10.40 36.56 -2.00
N ALA A 5 -10.30 36.10 -0.76
CA ALA A 5 -10.26 34.68 -0.43
C ALA A 5 -11.69 34.15 -0.45
N THR A 6 -12.06 33.42 -1.49
CA THR A 6 -13.32 32.69 -1.55
C THR A 6 -13.19 31.43 -0.67
N THR A 7 -13.79 31.47 0.50
CA THR A 7 -13.96 30.30 1.38
C THR A 7 -14.95 29.33 0.74
N TYR A 8 -14.50 28.15 0.38
CA TYR A 8 -15.34 27.05 -0.09
C TYR A 8 -15.90 26.32 1.12
N GLU A 9 -17.18 26.50 1.43
CA GLU A 9 -17.90 25.70 2.43
C GLU A 9 -18.28 24.35 1.82
N MET A 10 -17.80 23.27 2.45
CA MET A 10 -18.19 21.90 2.09
C MET A 10 -19.62 21.60 2.54
N PRO A 11 -20.46 20.92 1.74
CA PRO A 11 -21.82 20.57 2.11
C PRO A 11 -21.84 19.60 3.28
N THR A 12 -22.64 19.94 4.28
CA THR A 12 -22.84 19.14 5.48
C THR A 12 -23.80 17.97 5.22
N ARG A 13 -23.72 16.91 6.03
CA ARG A 13 -24.54 15.68 5.99
C ARG A 13 -26.08 15.86 5.90
N ARG A 14 -26.60 17.09 5.96
CA ARG A 14 -28.02 17.41 5.91
C ARG A 14 -28.61 17.55 4.51
N ASP A 15 -27.79 17.67 3.48
CA ASP A 15 -28.28 17.93 2.11
C ASP A 15 -28.56 16.66 1.32
N PHE A 16 -28.21 15.48 1.83
CA PHE A 16 -28.39 14.20 1.17
C PHE A 16 -29.72 13.46 1.46
N VAL A 17 -30.63 14.05 2.24
CA VAL A 17 -31.89 13.40 2.70
C VAL A 17 -33.14 13.98 2.07
N LYS A 18 -33.09 14.59 0.89
CA LYS A 18 -34.29 15.02 0.16
C LYS A 18 -34.38 14.43 -1.23
N GLY A 19 -34.71 13.15 -1.31
CA GLY A 19 -34.98 12.52 -2.58
C GLY A 19 -35.33 11.02 -2.44
N GLY A 20 -36.24 10.66 -1.56
CA GLY A 20 -36.70 9.27 -1.41
C GLY A 20 -38.21 9.20 -1.54
N GLY A 21 -38.68 8.75 -2.68
CA GLY A 21 -40.08 8.44 -2.94
C GLY A 21 -40.56 7.20 -2.20
N THR A 22 -41.72 7.32 -1.64
CA THR A 22 -42.60 6.36 -1.01
C THR A 22 -42.90 5.14 -1.86
N ILE A 23 -42.82 3.92 -1.27
CA ILE A 23 -43.64 2.78 -1.70
C ILE A 23 -44.29 2.12 -0.48
N VAL A 24 -45.59 1.99 -0.60
CA VAL A 24 -46.58 1.53 0.31
C VAL A 24 -46.56 0.01 0.47
N GLY A 25 -46.91 -0.42 1.67
CA GLY A 25 -46.99 -1.76 2.21
C GLY A 25 -48.02 -2.74 1.62
N GLY A 26 -47.97 -3.94 2.15
CA GLY A 26 -48.95 -5.01 1.90
C GLY A 26 -48.62 -6.30 2.62
N ALA A 27 -49.09 -6.39 3.86
CA ALA A 27 -49.85 -7.46 4.47
C ALA A 27 -49.34 -8.91 4.53
N LEU A 28 -49.19 -9.35 5.78
CA LEU A 28 -49.26 -10.71 6.36
C LEU A 28 -50.40 -11.57 5.84
N LEU A 29 -50.17 -12.88 5.72
CA LEU A 29 -51.08 -13.93 6.23
C LEU A 29 -50.35 -15.26 6.45
N ALA A 30 -50.54 -15.78 7.65
CA ALA A 30 -50.15 -17.12 8.11
C ALA A 30 -51.14 -18.18 7.64
N GLY A 31 -50.67 -19.41 7.44
CA GLY A 31 -51.55 -20.57 7.24
C GLY A 31 -50.76 -21.87 7.34
N CYS A 32 -50.96 -22.60 8.47
CA CYS A 32 -50.56 -24.00 8.68
C CYS A 32 -51.59 -24.94 8.02
N ALA A 33 -51.12 -26.10 7.52
CA ALA A 33 -51.65 -27.45 7.77
C ALA A 33 -51.09 -28.46 6.76
N ASP A 34 -50.35 -29.41 7.26
CA ASP A 34 -50.54 -30.88 7.40
C ASP A 34 -50.98 -31.69 6.17
N GLY A 35 -50.28 -32.83 5.93
CA GLY A 35 -50.82 -33.93 5.13
C GLY A 35 -49.82 -34.60 4.17
N GLY A 36 -49.24 -35.74 4.58
CA GLY A 36 -48.26 -36.57 3.91
C GLY A 36 -48.68 -37.23 2.59
N ALA A 37 -47.69 -37.77 1.91
CA ALA A 37 -47.59 -39.10 1.29
C ALA A 37 -46.49 -39.15 0.23
N ASP A 38 -45.54 -39.98 0.49
CA ASP A 38 -44.67 -40.82 -0.33
C ASP A 38 -44.96 -40.89 -1.84
N LEU A 39 -43.94 -40.65 -2.66
CA LEU A 39 -43.67 -41.36 -3.93
C LEU A 39 -42.23 -41.06 -4.43
N THR A 40 -41.41 -42.07 -4.34
CA THR A 40 -40.12 -42.28 -5.02
C THR A 40 -40.17 -41.90 -6.51
N ARG A 41 -39.26 -41.00 -6.93
CA ARG A 41 -38.83 -40.90 -8.33
C ARG A 41 -37.36 -40.53 -8.41
N THR A 42 -36.59 -41.52 -8.80
CA THR A 42 -35.21 -41.37 -9.22
C THR A 42 -35.16 -40.47 -10.46
N ALA A 43 -34.60 -39.28 -10.30
CA ALA A 43 -34.21 -38.45 -11.41
C ALA A 43 -32.71 -38.20 -11.27
N THR A 44 -31.97 -38.64 -12.28
CA THR A 44 -30.55 -38.34 -12.50
C THR A 44 -30.44 -36.86 -12.76
N GLU A 45 -30.05 -36.10 -11.74
CA GLU A 45 -29.68 -34.69 -11.95
C GLU A 45 -28.23 -34.61 -12.43
N SER A 46 -28.13 -34.19 -13.67
CA SER A 46 -26.93 -33.61 -14.26
C SER A 46 -26.52 -32.44 -13.39
N ALA A 47 -25.31 -32.50 -12.82
CA ALA A 47 -24.73 -31.39 -12.12
C ALA A 47 -24.46 -30.24 -13.12
N ALA A 48 -25.44 -29.34 -13.24
CA ALA A 48 -25.20 -28.04 -13.78
C ALA A 48 -24.47 -27.22 -12.69
N SER A 49 -23.25 -26.80 -12.94
CA SER A 49 -22.56 -25.77 -12.14
C SER A 49 -23.51 -24.58 -12.00
N ALA A 50 -24.05 -24.39 -10.82
CA ALA A 50 -24.76 -23.19 -10.46
C ALA A 50 -23.69 -22.09 -10.24
N THR A 51 -23.48 -21.22 -11.22
CA THR A 51 -22.93 -19.89 -11.00
C THR A 51 -23.94 -19.16 -10.11
N SER A 52 -23.59 -18.95 -8.84
CA SER A 52 -24.39 -18.11 -7.95
C SER A 52 -24.22 -16.67 -8.40
N ASP A 53 -25.25 -16.07 -9.02
CA ASP A 53 -25.41 -14.63 -9.27
C ASP A 53 -25.66 -13.88 -7.93
N GLU A 54 -24.82 -14.09 -6.91
CA GLU A 54 -24.92 -13.33 -5.66
C GLU A 54 -24.00 -12.13 -5.75
N THR A 55 -24.61 -10.94 -5.84
CA THR A 55 -23.90 -9.67 -5.72
C THR A 55 -23.28 -9.54 -4.34
N TYR A 56 -22.07 -8.97 -4.25
CA TYR A 56 -21.42 -8.71 -2.98
C TYR A 56 -20.95 -7.26 -2.88
N THR A 57 -20.62 -6.81 -1.68
CA THR A 57 -20.20 -5.44 -1.44
C THR A 57 -18.91 -5.37 -0.66
N VAL A 58 -18.03 -4.42 -1.03
CA VAL A 58 -16.84 -4.08 -0.27
C VAL A 58 -16.88 -2.60 0.10
N ARG A 59 -16.60 -2.31 1.37
CA ARG A 59 -16.54 -0.94 1.88
C ARG A 59 -15.12 -0.55 2.24
N MET A 60 -14.67 0.59 1.70
CA MET A 60 -13.38 1.19 2.02
C MET A 60 -13.48 2.73 1.95
N GLU A 61 -12.99 3.43 2.96
CA GLU A 61 -12.89 4.91 2.92
C GLU A 61 -11.71 5.33 2.02
N PRO A 62 -11.77 6.44 1.28
CA PRO A 62 -12.86 7.44 1.26
C PRO A 62 -14.00 7.07 0.30
N THR A 63 -13.85 6.10 -0.56
CA THR A 63 -14.77 5.80 -1.67
C THR A 63 -16.12 5.21 -1.23
N GLY A 64 -16.21 4.68 0.00
CA GLY A 64 -17.45 4.13 0.55
C GLY A 64 -17.68 2.68 0.14
N THR A 65 -18.91 2.32 -0.23
CA THR A 65 -19.32 0.96 -0.57
C THR A 65 -19.43 0.80 -2.08
N VAL A 66 -18.72 -0.20 -2.61
CA VAL A 66 -18.84 -0.65 -4.01
C VAL A 66 -19.56 -2.00 -4.03
N THR A 67 -20.50 -2.16 -4.96
CA THR A 67 -21.23 -3.40 -5.22
C THR A 67 -20.64 -4.07 -6.46
N PHE A 68 -20.41 -5.36 -6.39
CA PHE A 68 -19.87 -6.19 -7.45
C PHE A 68 -20.89 -7.27 -7.83
N ASP A 69 -21.15 -7.40 -9.12
CA ASP A 69 -21.99 -8.48 -9.67
C ASP A 69 -21.15 -9.73 -9.96
N ARG A 70 -19.83 -9.57 -10.10
CA ARG A 70 -18.84 -10.61 -10.31
C ARG A 70 -17.46 -10.13 -9.80
N VAL A 71 -16.53 -11.06 -9.65
CA VAL A 71 -15.13 -10.70 -9.38
C VAL A 71 -14.58 -9.90 -10.57
N PRO A 72 -13.94 -8.73 -10.36
CA PRO A 72 -13.32 -7.95 -11.44
C PRO A 72 -12.25 -8.76 -12.18
N GLU A 73 -12.33 -8.76 -13.51
CA GLU A 73 -11.35 -9.43 -14.40
C GLU A 73 -10.26 -8.47 -14.85
N THR A 74 -10.55 -7.17 -14.87
CA THR A 74 -9.64 -6.09 -15.28
C THR A 74 -9.60 -5.00 -14.21
N ILE A 75 -8.41 -4.73 -13.66
CA ILE A 75 -8.23 -3.80 -12.55
C ILE A 75 -7.18 -2.73 -12.91
N ALA A 76 -7.62 -1.48 -12.96
CA ALA A 76 -6.72 -0.35 -13.08
C ALA A 76 -6.02 -0.06 -11.74
N GLY A 77 -4.76 -0.45 -11.61
CA GLY A 77 -3.91 -0.17 -10.45
C GLY A 77 -3.15 1.15 -10.61
N CYS A 78 -2.81 1.79 -9.50
CA CYS A 78 -1.94 2.97 -9.46
C CYS A 78 -0.74 2.74 -8.54
N ASP A 79 -1.01 2.33 -7.32
CA ASP A 79 -0.06 2.15 -6.24
C ASP A 79 0.51 0.71 -6.25
N PRO A 80 1.83 0.54 -6.34
CA PRO A 80 2.47 -0.78 -6.25
C PRO A 80 2.09 -1.59 -5.00
N THR A 81 1.68 -0.94 -3.90
CA THR A 81 1.21 -1.63 -2.69
C THR A 81 -0.02 -2.49 -2.97
N TYR A 82 -1.00 -1.93 -3.69
CA TYR A 82 -2.22 -2.66 -4.08
C TYR A 82 -1.95 -3.70 -5.16
N ILE A 83 -1.01 -3.43 -6.07
CA ILE A 83 -0.60 -4.40 -7.10
C ILE A 83 0.04 -5.63 -6.43
N ASP A 84 0.92 -5.43 -5.44
CA ASP A 84 1.52 -6.52 -4.66
C ASP A 84 0.45 -7.34 -3.89
N MET A 85 -0.63 -6.69 -3.42
CA MET A 85 -1.78 -7.38 -2.82
C MET A 85 -2.49 -8.30 -3.82
N LEU A 86 -2.70 -7.82 -5.06
CA LEU A 86 -3.32 -8.63 -6.13
C LEU A 86 -2.42 -9.80 -6.52
N VAL A 87 -1.10 -9.59 -6.65
CA VAL A 87 -0.13 -10.66 -6.88
C VAL A 87 -0.18 -11.70 -5.76
N ALA A 88 -0.19 -11.25 -4.50
CA ALA A 88 -0.28 -12.11 -3.33
C ALA A 88 -1.55 -12.97 -3.31
N LEU A 89 -2.65 -12.46 -3.84
CA LEU A 89 -3.92 -13.16 -3.96
C LEU A 89 -4.05 -14.03 -5.23
N GLY A 90 -2.99 -14.12 -6.06
CA GLY A 90 -3.03 -14.88 -7.31
C GLY A 90 -3.75 -14.17 -8.46
N HIS A 91 -4.03 -12.87 -8.33
CA HIS A 91 -4.73 -12.03 -9.30
C HIS A 91 -3.82 -10.99 -9.98
N GLY A 92 -2.52 -11.24 -10.03
CA GLY A 92 -1.56 -10.34 -10.70
C GLY A 92 -1.81 -10.14 -12.19
N ASP A 93 -2.47 -11.08 -12.85
CA ASP A 93 -2.85 -11.06 -14.26
C ASP A 93 -4.07 -10.15 -14.56
N THR A 94 -4.84 -9.77 -13.54
CA THR A 94 -5.96 -8.82 -13.70
C THR A 94 -5.51 -7.35 -13.74
N VAL A 95 -4.25 -7.07 -13.44
CA VAL A 95 -3.72 -5.70 -13.34
C VAL A 95 -3.47 -5.12 -14.72
N GLU A 96 -4.15 -4.01 -15.07
CA GLU A 96 -4.04 -3.34 -16.36
C GLU A 96 -3.09 -2.13 -16.35
N SER A 97 -2.87 -1.52 -15.18
CA SER A 97 -2.09 -0.30 -15.12
C SER A 97 -1.27 -0.13 -13.85
N ILE A 98 -0.31 0.77 -13.93
CA ILE A 98 0.54 1.22 -12.83
C ILE A 98 0.85 2.70 -12.99
N ARG A 99 1.00 3.43 -11.89
CA ARG A 99 1.42 4.83 -11.96
C ARG A 99 2.71 5.00 -12.76
N THR A 100 3.76 4.27 -12.39
CA THR A 100 5.05 4.24 -13.11
C THR A 100 5.84 2.99 -12.74
N ARG A 101 6.25 2.22 -13.74
CA ARG A 101 6.98 0.94 -13.58
C ARG A 101 8.24 1.06 -12.73
N ARG A 102 8.98 2.17 -12.86
CA ARG A 102 10.25 2.39 -12.13
C ARG A 102 10.11 2.50 -10.60
N GLN A 103 8.90 2.63 -10.07
CA GLN A 103 8.64 2.69 -8.63
C GLN A 103 8.22 1.34 -8.04
N TYR A 104 8.07 0.32 -8.86
CA TYR A 104 7.74 -1.02 -8.42
C TYR A 104 8.96 -1.93 -8.50
N LEU A 105 9.45 -2.34 -7.33
CA LEU A 105 10.52 -3.32 -7.20
C LEU A 105 9.90 -4.69 -7.09
N THR A 106 10.28 -5.59 -7.98
CA THR A 106 9.72 -6.96 -8.07
C THR A 106 10.77 -8.05 -7.82
N THR A 107 12.01 -7.66 -7.48
CA THR A 107 13.12 -8.61 -7.27
C THR A 107 12.89 -9.60 -6.13
N HIS A 108 12.00 -9.30 -5.19
CA HIS A 108 11.60 -10.24 -4.14
C HIS A 108 10.75 -11.41 -4.68
N TYR A 109 10.08 -11.25 -5.81
CA TYR A 109 9.36 -12.36 -6.46
C TYR A 109 10.31 -13.43 -7.02
N ASP A 110 11.55 -13.06 -7.35
CA ASP A 110 12.56 -14.02 -7.84
C ASP A 110 12.89 -15.11 -6.80
N GLU A 111 12.55 -14.87 -5.53
CA GLU A 111 12.70 -15.82 -4.42
C GLU A 111 11.44 -16.66 -4.14
N LEU A 112 10.36 -16.47 -4.92
CA LEU A 112 9.07 -17.16 -4.75
C LEU A 112 8.75 -17.92 -6.06
N ASP A 113 8.81 -19.25 -6.02
CA ASP A 113 8.60 -20.07 -7.22
C ASP A 113 7.20 -19.87 -7.82
N GLY A 114 7.15 -19.58 -9.12
CA GLY A 114 5.90 -19.35 -9.86
C GLY A 114 5.24 -17.99 -9.63
N VAL A 115 5.80 -17.11 -8.78
CA VAL A 115 5.25 -15.76 -8.53
C VAL A 115 5.93 -14.74 -9.42
N SER A 116 5.15 -14.03 -10.22
CA SER A 116 5.68 -12.99 -11.11
C SER A 116 4.61 -12.00 -11.55
N ILE A 117 5.03 -10.86 -12.08
CA ILE A 117 4.19 -9.89 -12.79
C ILE A 117 4.97 -9.30 -13.96
N ASP A 118 4.35 -9.24 -15.15
CA ASP A 118 4.94 -8.57 -16.31
C ASP A 118 4.65 -7.07 -16.27
N LEU A 119 5.58 -6.29 -15.72
CA LEU A 119 5.45 -4.84 -15.69
C LEU A 119 5.46 -4.20 -17.08
N SER A 120 5.97 -4.89 -18.12
CA SER A 120 6.06 -4.35 -19.47
C SER A 120 4.69 -4.25 -20.15
N SER A 121 3.75 -5.11 -19.79
CA SER A 121 2.37 -5.13 -20.29
C SER A 121 1.51 -4.02 -19.69
N LEU A 122 1.83 -3.53 -18.49
CA LEU A 122 1.00 -2.56 -17.78
C LEU A 122 1.02 -1.17 -18.43
N THR A 123 -0.13 -0.53 -18.53
CA THR A 123 -0.28 0.87 -18.93
C THR A 123 0.28 1.80 -17.84
N GLN A 124 1.18 2.72 -18.21
CA GLN A 124 1.66 3.73 -17.26
C GLN A 124 0.72 4.94 -17.21
N LEU A 125 0.07 5.17 -16.06
CA LEU A 125 -0.88 6.27 -15.87
C LEU A 125 -0.22 7.64 -15.86
N ALA A 126 0.96 7.77 -15.25
CA ALA A 126 1.65 9.06 -15.13
C ALA A 126 2.80 9.19 -16.12
N SER A 127 2.77 10.23 -16.94
CA SER A 127 3.93 10.67 -17.72
C SER A 127 4.58 11.90 -17.08
N LYS A 128 5.90 12.08 -17.31
CA LYS A 128 6.66 13.23 -16.80
C LYS A 128 6.14 14.60 -17.29
N LYS A 129 5.27 14.64 -18.32
CA LYS A 129 4.95 15.85 -19.05
C LYS A 129 3.48 16.27 -18.98
N SER A 130 2.54 15.37 -18.74
CA SER A 130 1.12 15.63 -18.97
C SER A 130 0.17 15.23 -17.85
N GLY A 131 0.69 14.82 -16.67
CA GLY A 131 -0.19 14.29 -15.61
C GLY A 131 -0.81 12.96 -16.01
N VAL A 132 -2.03 12.70 -15.57
CA VAL A 132 -2.84 11.52 -15.89
C VAL A 132 -4.02 11.95 -16.76
N SER A 133 -4.16 11.31 -17.92
CA SER A 133 -5.26 11.59 -18.87
C SER A 133 -6.48 10.72 -18.57
N LYS A 134 -7.68 11.27 -18.71
CA LYS A 134 -8.95 10.53 -18.59
C LYS A 134 -9.15 9.52 -19.71
N GLU A 135 -8.67 9.84 -20.91
CA GLU A 135 -8.75 8.98 -22.08
C GLU A 135 -8.17 7.59 -21.82
N VAL A 136 -7.07 7.52 -21.02
CA VAL A 136 -6.46 6.24 -20.66
C VAL A 136 -7.42 5.35 -19.87
N PHE A 137 -8.28 5.91 -19.03
CA PHE A 137 -9.27 5.14 -18.27
C PHE A 137 -10.41 4.63 -19.17
N TYR A 138 -10.84 5.43 -20.13
CA TYR A 138 -11.81 5.00 -21.14
C TYR A 138 -11.25 3.92 -22.06
N GLU A 139 -9.96 4.00 -22.43
CA GLU A 139 -9.28 3.01 -23.28
C GLU A 139 -9.05 1.67 -22.57
N MET A 140 -8.74 1.69 -21.28
CA MET A 140 -8.58 0.48 -20.48
C MET A 140 -9.90 -0.25 -20.25
N ASP A 141 -11.00 0.49 -20.11
CA ASP A 141 -12.34 -0.04 -19.81
C ASP A 141 -12.34 -1.09 -18.67
N ALA A 142 -11.64 -0.76 -17.59
CA ALA A 142 -11.44 -1.66 -16.46
C ALA A 142 -12.72 -1.85 -15.65
N ASP A 143 -12.88 -3.01 -14.99
CA ASP A 143 -14.03 -3.30 -14.11
C ASP A 143 -13.93 -2.56 -12.76
N LEU A 144 -12.72 -2.20 -12.36
CA LEU A 144 -12.46 -1.52 -11.08
C LEU A 144 -11.21 -0.62 -11.19
N HIS A 145 -11.28 0.57 -10.62
CA HIS A 145 -10.11 1.39 -10.34
C HIS A 145 -9.67 1.15 -8.89
N LEU A 146 -8.68 0.27 -8.68
CA LEU A 146 -8.16 -0.06 -7.35
C LEU A 146 -7.13 1.00 -6.92
N MET A 147 -7.65 2.15 -6.55
CA MET A 147 -6.88 3.30 -6.08
C MET A 147 -7.76 4.27 -5.31
N ASP A 148 -7.18 5.00 -4.39
CA ASP A 148 -7.81 6.16 -3.78
C ASP A 148 -7.86 7.31 -4.81
N PRO A 149 -9.01 7.91 -5.10
CA PRO A 149 -9.11 8.99 -6.08
C PRO A 149 -8.28 10.23 -5.72
N HIS A 150 -7.88 10.42 -4.45
CA HIS A 150 -6.95 11.49 -4.07
C HIS A 150 -5.56 11.34 -4.69
N TRP A 151 -5.21 10.16 -5.23
CA TRP A 151 -4.05 10.03 -6.11
C TRP A 151 -4.13 10.97 -7.29
N LEU A 152 -5.28 11.11 -7.89
CA LEU A 152 -5.51 11.90 -9.10
C LEU A 152 -5.74 13.38 -8.77
N THR A 153 -6.48 13.67 -7.70
CA THR A 153 -6.94 15.03 -7.38
C THR A 153 -6.02 15.80 -6.42
N ARG A 154 -5.19 15.11 -5.62
CA ARG A 154 -4.34 15.75 -4.58
C ARG A 154 -2.85 15.44 -4.72
N ILE A 155 -2.50 14.19 -5.08
CA ILE A 155 -1.08 13.78 -5.13
C ILE A 155 -0.47 14.08 -6.50
N LEU A 156 -1.21 13.81 -7.58
CA LEU A 156 -0.78 14.08 -8.95
C LEU A 156 -1.30 15.42 -9.46
N ASP A 157 -2.31 15.97 -8.79
CA ASP A 157 -2.96 17.26 -9.10
C ASP A 157 -3.33 17.38 -10.59
N SER A 158 -3.89 16.28 -11.14
CA SER A 158 -4.19 16.18 -12.57
C SER A 158 -5.68 16.29 -12.85
N TRP A 159 -6.52 15.98 -11.87
CA TRP A 159 -7.98 15.88 -12.00
C TRP A 159 -8.70 16.72 -10.95
N SER A 160 -9.94 17.10 -11.28
CA SER A 160 -10.92 17.62 -10.33
C SER A 160 -11.78 16.49 -9.75
N ASP A 161 -12.52 16.76 -8.68
CA ASP A 161 -13.50 15.82 -8.12
C ASP A 161 -14.61 15.48 -9.15
N ALA A 162 -14.95 16.41 -10.05
CA ALA A 162 -15.89 16.18 -11.15
C ALA A 162 -15.34 15.17 -12.19
N ASP A 163 -14.05 15.18 -12.45
CA ASP A 163 -13.40 14.20 -13.35
C ASP A 163 -13.44 12.80 -12.74
N VAL A 164 -13.21 12.68 -11.43
CA VAL A 164 -13.35 11.40 -10.70
C VAL A 164 -14.79 10.89 -10.80
N GLU A 165 -15.78 11.75 -10.59
CA GLU A 165 -17.19 11.39 -10.68
C GLU A 165 -17.57 10.94 -12.11
N GLU A 166 -17.06 11.63 -13.15
CA GLU A 166 -17.26 11.28 -14.56
C GLU A 166 -16.75 9.87 -14.86
N ILE A 167 -15.51 9.56 -14.50
CA ILE A 167 -14.90 8.25 -14.74
C ILE A 167 -15.55 7.17 -13.88
N SER A 168 -15.89 7.48 -12.62
CA SER A 168 -16.57 6.52 -11.74
C SER A 168 -17.93 6.08 -12.26
N LYS A 169 -18.66 6.98 -12.94
CA LYS A 169 -19.98 6.70 -13.54
C LYS A 169 -19.90 6.16 -14.96
N GLY A 170 -18.90 6.60 -15.72
CA GLY A 170 -18.79 6.31 -17.14
C GLY A 170 -17.98 5.08 -17.48
N VAL A 171 -17.09 4.64 -16.58
CA VAL A 171 -16.22 3.48 -16.78
C VAL A 171 -16.43 2.49 -15.63
N ALA A 172 -15.84 2.76 -14.45
CA ALA A 172 -15.90 1.84 -13.32
C ALA A 172 -15.72 2.58 -11.98
N PRO A 173 -16.18 2.00 -10.84
CA PRO A 173 -16.01 2.60 -9.53
C PRO A 173 -14.54 2.65 -9.11
N PHE A 174 -14.24 3.59 -8.20
CA PHE A 174 -12.98 3.61 -7.45
C PHE A 174 -13.14 2.89 -6.12
N LEU A 175 -12.13 2.13 -5.72
CA LEU A 175 -12.00 1.56 -4.38
C LEU A 175 -10.54 1.61 -3.95
N GLY A 176 -10.23 2.24 -2.84
CA GLY A 176 -8.86 2.33 -2.34
C GLY A 176 -8.70 3.36 -1.23
N ASN A 177 -7.50 3.41 -0.68
CA ASN A 177 -7.08 4.32 0.38
C ASN A 177 -5.60 4.63 0.22
N VAL A 178 -5.16 5.84 0.56
CA VAL A 178 -3.74 6.18 0.57
C VAL A 178 -3.10 5.62 1.85
N ILE A 179 -2.61 4.38 1.80
CA ILE A 179 -2.03 3.68 2.97
C ILE A 179 -0.51 3.82 3.08
N PHE A 180 0.18 4.31 2.05
CA PHE A 180 1.63 4.42 2.12
C PHE A 180 2.12 5.55 3.04
N ARG A 181 1.27 6.53 3.34
CA ARG A 181 1.52 7.61 4.33
C ARG A 181 0.22 8.25 4.79
N ARG A 182 0.25 8.94 5.94
CA ARG A 182 -0.79 9.85 6.41
C ARG A 182 -0.16 11.11 7.01
N THR A 183 0.35 11.95 6.15
CA THR A 183 1.01 13.23 6.51
C THR A 183 0.29 14.44 5.94
N ASP A 184 -0.64 14.23 5.02
CA ASP A 184 -1.33 15.29 4.30
C ASP A 184 -2.61 15.71 5.03
N PRO A 185 -2.92 17.02 5.17
CA PRO A 185 -4.13 17.51 5.85
C PRO A 185 -5.45 17.03 5.21
N TRP A 186 -5.45 16.80 3.88
CA TRP A 186 -6.62 16.30 3.17
C TRP A 186 -6.94 14.83 3.48
N HIS A 187 -5.99 14.08 4.06
CA HIS A 187 -6.20 12.69 4.46
C HIS A 187 -6.83 12.65 5.87
N ASP A 188 -8.04 13.15 6.02
CA ASP A 188 -8.81 13.24 7.27
C ASP A 188 -9.76 12.05 7.50
N TYR A 189 -9.93 11.18 6.48
CA TYR A 189 -10.72 9.96 6.56
C TYR A 189 -9.94 8.79 7.22
N ARG A 190 -10.60 7.63 7.39
CA ARG A 190 -10.00 6.44 8.01
C ARG A 190 -8.71 6.05 7.28
N TYR A 191 -7.64 5.87 8.03
CA TYR A 191 -6.41 5.22 7.58
C TYR A 191 -6.52 3.71 7.86
N TYR A 192 -6.11 2.90 6.88
CA TYR A 192 -5.98 1.45 7.01
C TYR A 192 -4.51 1.05 7.13
N THR A 193 -4.23 0.09 8.02
CA THR A 193 -2.93 -0.60 8.03
C THR A 193 -2.77 -1.46 6.77
N LEU A 194 -1.58 -1.99 6.54
CA LEU A 194 -1.30 -2.84 5.38
C LEU A 194 -2.29 -4.02 5.31
N TYR A 195 -2.45 -4.75 6.40
CA TYR A 195 -3.30 -5.94 6.43
C TYR A 195 -4.81 -5.63 6.49
N GLU A 196 -5.23 -4.50 7.09
CA GLU A 196 -6.62 -4.04 6.97
C GLU A 196 -7.00 -3.69 5.51
N ALA A 197 -6.09 -3.06 4.75
CA ALA A 197 -6.29 -2.78 3.33
C ALA A 197 -6.23 -4.06 2.50
N PHE A 198 -5.32 -4.98 2.80
CA PHE A 198 -5.18 -6.27 2.13
C PHE A 198 -6.44 -7.14 2.29
N GLU A 199 -7.06 -7.15 3.48
CA GLU A 199 -8.36 -7.81 3.69
C GLU A 199 -9.46 -7.25 2.77
N LYS A 200 -9.47 -5.92 2.51
CA LYS A 200 -10.43 -5.31 1.58
C LYS A 200 -10.19 -5.75 0.14
N VAL A 201 -8.93 -5.83 -0.30
CA VAL A 201 -8.58 -6.32 -1.64
C VAL A 201 -8.94 -7.81 -1.77
N ALA A 202 -8.67 -8.62 -0.75
CA ALA A 202 -9.08 -10.03 -0.74
C ALA A 202 -10.60 -10.19 -0.84
N ALA A 203 -11.37 -9.31 -0.20
CA ALA A 203 -12.82 -9.30 -0.32
C ALA A 203 -13.29 -8.91 -1.73
N VAL A 204 -12.57 -8.03 -2.45
CA VAL A 204 -12.85 -7.66 -3.85
C VAL A 204 -12.70 -8.86 -4.77
N VAL A 205 -11.59 -9.60 -4.66
CA VAL A 205 -11.30 -10.76 -5.53
C VAL A 205 -11.77 -12.09 -4.94
N GLN A 206 -12.49 -12.06 -3.81
CA GLN A 206 -13.06 -13.22 -3.11
C GLN A 206 -12.04 -14.29 -2.67
N GLU A 207 -10.79 -13.87 -2.39
CA GLU A 207 -9.66 -14.72 -1.99
C GLU A 207 -9.39 -14.66 -0.47
N ARG A 208 -10.44 -14.83 0.33
CA ARG A 208 -10.32 -14.73 1.80
C ARG A 208 -9.40 -15.79 2.39
N GLU A 209 -9.49 -17.03 1.92
CA GLU A 209 -8.68 -18.13 2.46
C GLU A 209 -7.19 -17.90 2.20
N ARG A 210 -6.84 -17.39 1.01
CA ARG A 210 -5.47 -17.04 0.64
C ARG A 210 -4.96 -15.86 1.48
N PHE A 211 -5.78 -14.84 1.69
CA PHE A 211 -5.47 -13.73 2.59
C PHE A 211 -5.15 -14.23 4.01
N GLU A 212 -6.00 -15.09 4.60
CA GLU A 212 -5.81 -15.63 5.95
C GLU A 212 -4.52 -16.46 6.05
N ALA A 213 -4.19 -17.25 5.03
CA ALA A 213 -2.95 -18.02 4.99
C ALA A 213 -1.69 -17.12 4.95
N ILE A 214 -1.70 -16.06 4.12
CA ILE A 214 -0.59 -15.10 4.05
C ILE A 214 -0.50 -14.29 5.34
N ARG A 215 -1.62 -13.90 5.94
CA ARG A 215 -1.66 -13.22 7.23
C ARG A 215 -1.03 -14.09 8.33
N SER A 216 -1.33 -15.40 8.35
CA SER A 216 -0.72 -16.33 9.31
C SER A 216 0.81 -16.39 9.16
N ILE A 217 1.33 -16.44 7.93
CA ILE A 217 2.78 -16.40 7.67
C ILE A 217 3.39 -15.09 8.20
N HIS A 218 2.71 -13.98 7.98
CA HIS A 218 3.18 -12.68 8.48
C HIS A 218 3.17 -12.62 10.02
N GLU A 219 2.08 -13.06 10.66
CA GLU A 219 1.97 -13.08 12.12
C GLU A 219 3.04 -13.97 12.74
N GLU A 220 3.28 -15.17 12.20
CA GLU A 220 4.38 -16.06 12.62
C GLU A 220 5.76 -15.40 12.47
N THR A 221 5.97 -14.66 11.37
CA THR A 221 7.21 -13.91 11.10
C THR A 221 7.41 -12.80 12.13
N VAL A 222 6.35 -12.03 12.42
CA VAL A 222 6.38 -10.96 13.43
C VAL A 222 6.68 -11.53 14.82
N GLU A 223 6.02 -12.61 15.22
CA GLU A 223 6.25 -13.28 16.50
C GLU A 223 7.71 -13.77 16.63
N ALA A 224 8.27 -14.37 15.57
CA ALA A 224 9.66 -14.81 15.55
C ALA A 224 10.65 -13.63 15.71
N ILE A 225 10.35 -12.50 15.05
CA ILE A 225 11.15 -11.28 15.17
C ILE A 225 11.04 -10.72 16.59
N GLU A 226 9.83 -10.54 17.11
CA GLU A 226 9.59 -9.96 18.45
C GLU A 226 10.26 -10.77 19.55
N ALA A 227 10.24 -12.11 19.43
CA ALA A 227 10.93 -13.01 20.37
C ALA A 227 12.47 -12.84 20.33
N GLY A 228 13.02 -12.39 19.21
CA GLY A 228 14.46 -12.16 19.03
C GLY A 228 14.91 -10.73 19.36
N LEU A 229 14.00 -9.77 19.55
CA LEU A 229 14.38 -8.37 19.79
C LEU A 229 15.08 -8.18 21.15
N PRO A 230 16.08 -7.28 21.24
CA PRO A 230 16.67 -6.86 22.51
C PRO A 230 15.67 -6.06 23.36
N ALA A 231 16.02 -5.78 24.61
CA ALA A 231 15.25 -4.88 25.45
C ALA A 231 15.07 -3.51 24.81
N ALA A 232 13.96 -2.82 25.10
CA ALA A 232 13.59 -1.60 24.39
C ALA A 232 14.64 -0.48 24.47
N ASP A 233 15.37 -0.40 25.56
CA ASP A 233 16.46 0.56 25.79
C ASP A 233 17.77 0.23 25.05
N GLN A 234 17.83 -0.93 24.39
CA GLN A 234 18.96 -1.39 23.57
C GLN A 234 18.65 -1.37 22.07
N ARG A 235 17.44 -0.90 21.71
CA ARG A 235 17.03 -0.82 20.31
C ARG A 235 17.54 0.46 19.69
N PRO A 236 18.07 0.41 18.45
CA PRO A 236 18.62 1.58 17.79
C PRO A 236 17.54 2.56 17.38
N ASP A 237 17.93 3.81 17.23
CA ASP A 237 17.17 4.79 16.52
C ASP A 237 17.63 4.96 15.06
N ALA A 238 16.80 5.60 14.25
CA ALA A 238 17.12 5.87 12.86
C ALA A 238 16.43 7.14 12.33
N LEU A 239 17.06 7.76 11.34
CA LEU A 239 16.42 8.74 10.47
C LEU A 239 16.06 8.10 9.14
N LEU A 240 14.79 8.12 8.77
CA LEU A 240 14.33 7.73 7.44
C LEU A 240 14.23 8.98 6.55
N LEU A 241 15.05 9.03 5.51
CA LEU A 241 15.25 10.20 4.67
C LEU A 241 15.15 9.83 3.18
N TYR A 242 14.63 10.74 2.37
CA TYR A 242 14.91 10.70 0.94
C TYR A 242 16.21 11.46 0.68
N ALA A 243 17.12 10.83 -0.04
CA ALA A 243 18.37 11.39 -0.48
C ALA A 243 18.43 11.40 -2.02
N PRO A 244 18.69 12.55 -2.68
CA PRO A 244 19.04 12.58 -4.10
C PRO A 244 20.44 11.97 -4.34
N ASP A 245 20.88 11.94 -5.60
CA ASP A 245 22.27 11.64 -5.94
C ASP A 245 23.15 12.77 -5.42
N GLU A 246 24.30 12.44 -4.80
CA GLU A 246 25.22 13.42 -4.22
C GLU A 246 24.45 14.40 -3.29
N PRO A 247 23.84 13.88 -2.18
CA PRO A 247 22.89 14.66 -1.40
C PRO A 247 23.56 15.79 -0.62
N GLU A 248 23.14 17.04 -0.90
CA GLU A 248 23.44 18.21 -0.07
C GLU A 248 22.30 18.50 0.93
N GLU A 249 21.09 17.97 0.65
CA GLU A 249 19.91 18.10 1.46
C GLU A 249 19.16 16.75 1.53
N PHE A 250 18.44 16.55 2.63
CA PHE A 250 17.67 15.35 2.89
C PHE A 250 16.23 15.70 3.21
N TYR A 251 15.29 14.82 2.81
CA TYR A 251 13.86 15.04 3.02
C TYR A 251 13.32 14.01 4.02
N PRO A 252 12.88 14.45 5.21
CA PRO A 252 12.51 13.56 6.29
C PRO A 252 11.24 12.76 6.04
N TYR A 253 11.25 11.49 6.44
CA TYR A 253 10.07 10.66 6.63
C TYR A 253 9.99 10.23 8.09
N ARG A 254 8.95 10.63 8.82
CA ARG A 254 8.79 10.23 10.22
C ARG A 254 8.55 8.73 10.31
N LEU A 255 9.46 7.96 10.96
CA LEU A 255 9.29 6.53 11.23
C LEU A 255 8.08 6.26 12.11
N SER A 256 7.84 7.12 13.10
CA SER A 256 6.69 7.09 14.00
C SER A 256 5.36 7.37 13.29
N GLY A 257 5.39 7.99 12.11
CA GLY A 257 4.20 8.31 11.33
C GLY A 257 3.53 7.08 10.71
N LYS A 258 2.22 7.17 10.42
CA LYS A 258 1.49 6.13 9.70
C LYS A 258 2.02 5.93 8.29
N GLY A 259 1.96 4.70 7.79
CA GLY A 259 2.38 4.31 6.46
C GLY A 259 2.80 2.85 6.41
N ALA A 260 2.20 2.08 5.49
CA ALA A 260 2.51 0.66 5.26
C ALA A 260 4.01 0.42 4.99
N ASN A 261 4.65 1.38 4.32
CA ASN A 261 6.08 1.33 4.00
C ASN A 261 7.03 1.59 5.19
N LYS A 262 6.50 1.68 6.41
CA LYS A 262 7.26 1.91 7.65
C LYS A 262 6.89 0.90 8.74
N GLU A 263 5.90 0.04 8.50
CA GLU A 263 5.42 -0.91 9.51
C GLU A 263 6.54 -1.87 9.92
N HIS A 264 7.32 -2.37 8.99
CA HIS A 264 8.44 -3.26 9.27
C HIS A 264 9.52 -2.64 10.20
N PHE A 265 9.80 -1.35 10.10
CA PHE A 265 10.73 -0.70 11.03
C PHE A 265 10.16 -0.63 12.45
N ARG A 266 8.86 -0.36 12.59
CA ARG A 266 8.19 -0.33 13.89
C ARG A 266 8.10 -1.72 14.52
N THR A 267 7.81 -2.75 13.72
CA THR A 267 7.84 -4.16 14.15
C THR A 267 9.23 -4.56 14.69
N LEU A 268 10.28 -4.08 14.03
CA LEU A 268 11.67 -4.29 14.48
C LEU A 268 12.06 -3.41 15.68
N GLY A 269 11.16 -2.57 16.18
CA GLY A 269 11.42 -1.70 17.31
C GLY A 269 12.43 -0.59 17.05
N ILE A 270 12.67 -0.25 15.77
CA ILE A 270 13.52 0.88 15.40
C ILE A 270 12.79 2.18 15.75
N THR A 271 13.43 3.02 16.56
CA THR A 271 12.84 4.26 17.02
C THR A 271 13.09 5.42 16.06
N ASP A 272 12.22 6.42 16.09
CA ASP A 272 12.31 7.59 15.21
C ASP A 272 13.21 8.64 15.87
N ALA A 273 14.42 8.85 15.37
CA ALA A 273 15.33 9.85 15.92
C ALA A 273 14.81 11.29 15.78
N PHE A 274 13.76 11.51 14.97
CA PHE A 274 13.02 12.79 14.96
C PHE A 274 11.97 12.93 16.09
N ALA A 275 11.76 11.92 16.94
CA ALA A 275 10.60 11.89 17.86
C ALA A 275 10.45 13.16 18.68
N ASP A 276 11.56 13.66 19.22
CA ASP A 276 11.61 14.83 20.10
C ASP A 276 12.03 16.13 19.37
N THR A 277 11.89 16.17 18.05
CA THR A 277 12.21 17.33 17.23
C THR A 277 10.99 17.95 16.57
N ASP A 278 11.08 19.23 16.18
CA ASP A 278 10.03 19.92 15.41
C ASP A 278 10.09 19.63 13.89
N VAL A 279 10.95 18.71 13.45
CA VAL A 279 11.08 18.36 12.03
C VAL A 279 9.81 17.67 11.53
N SER A 280 9.14 18.28 10.54
CA SER A 280 7.96 17.71 9.91
C SER A 280 8.31 16.61 8.91
N GLY A 281 7.41 15.63 8.76
CA GLY A 281 7.54 14.60 7.73
C GLY A 281 7.11 15.12 6.36
N PHE A 282 7.71 14.56 5.30
CA PHE A 282 7.38 14.87 3.91
C PHE A 282 5.89 14.68 3.61
N SER A 283 5.26 15.71 3.01
CA SER A 283 3.85 15.71 2.57
C SER A 283 3.71 16.39 1.20
N THR A 284 2.50 16.52 0.66
CA THR A 284 2.22 17.30 -0.55
C THR A 284 2.32 18.81 -0.32
N SER A 285 2.07 19.25 0.91
CA SER A 285 2.08 20.66 1.31
C SER A 285 3.38 21.09 2.01
N ASP A 286 4.17 20.14 2.49
CA ASP A 286 5.43 20.38 3.19
C ASP A 286 6.48 19.37 2.70
N SER A 287 7.51 19.90 2.06
CA SER A 287 8.65 19.14 1.56
C SER A 287 9.96 19.72 2.11
N GLY A 288 9.91 20.24 3.34
CA GLY A 288 11.07 20.81 4.02
C GLY A 288 12.27 19.87 3.98
N SER A 289 13.43 20.39 3.61
CA SER A 289 14.70 19.68 3.66
C SER A 289 15.45 19.99 4.94
N ILE A 290 16.34 19.10 5.31
CA ILE A 290 17.35 19.31 6.36
C ILE A 290 18.74 19.12 5.77
N ASP A 291 19.71 19.81 6.34
CA ASP A 291 21.11 19.77 5.98
C ASP A 291 21.92 18.83 6.87
N TYR A 292 23.24 18.75 6.60
CA TYR A 292 24.15 17.92 7.38
C TYR A 292 24.34 18.41 8.82
N GLU A 293 24.24 19.73 9.06
CA GLU A 293 24.33 20.30 10.39
C GLU A 293 23.16 19.85 11.26
N THR A 294 21.96 19.87 10.71
CA THR A 294 20.76 19.35 11.39
C THR A 294 20.89 17.83 11.64
N LEU A 295 21.42 17.07 10.67
CA LEU A 295 21.69 15.65 10.88
C LEU A 295 22.68 15.40 12.01
N LEU A 296 23.71 16.22 12.11
CA LEU A 296 24.73 16.10 13.17
C LEU A 296 24.22 16.54 14.54
N GLU A 297 23.29 17.49 14.61
CA GLU A 297 22.63 17.85 15.88
C GLU A 297 21.78 16.70 16.44
N ILE A 298 21.16 15.92 15.56
CA ILE A 298 20.35 14.76 15.93
C ILE A 298 21.23 13.54 16.21
N ASP A 299 22.25 13.34 15.38
CA ASP A 299 23.27 12.27 15.41
C ASP A 299 22.69 10.86 15.66
N PRO A 300 21.83 10.35 14.76
CA PRO A 300 21.15 9.08 14.92
C PRO A 300 22.13 7.89 14.88
N ASP A 301 21.70 6.76 15.48
CA ASP A 301 22.45 5.49 15.39
C ASP A 301 22.56 5.01 13.94
N SER A 302 21.53 5.26 13.10
CA SER A 302 21.55 4.85 11.69
C SER A 302 20.80 5.78 10.74
N LEU A 303 21.22 5.79 9.47
CA LEU A 303 20.57 6.48 8.37
C LEU A 303 19.91 5.48 7.43
N LEU A 304 18.60 5.62 7.23
CA LEU A 304 17.79 4.87 6.27
C LEU A 304 17.51 5.77 5.05
N LEU A 305 18.32 5.64 4.01
CA LEU A 305 18.28 6.54 2.86
C LEU A 305 17.44 5.94 1.72
N ARG A 306 16.34 6.61 1.40
CA ARG A 306 15.48 6.35 0.23
C ARG A 306 15.92 7.18 -0.96
N TYR A 307 15.64 6.69 -2.16
CA TYR A 307 15.84 7.43 -3.41
C TYR A 307 14.63 7.27 -4.33
N ARG A 308 14.28 8.34 -5.07
CA ARG A 308 13.11 8.31 -5.94
C ARG A 308 13.36 7.46 -7.19
N GLY A 309 12.49 6.49 -7.40
CA GLY A 309 12.16 5.94 -8.73
C GLY A 309 13.26 5.25 -9.50
N LYS A 310 14.32 4.77 -8.86
CA LYS A 310 15.28 3.89 -9.50
C LYS A 310 15.50 2.68 -8.60
N ALA A 311 15.27 1.48 -9.15
CA ALA A 311 15.87 0.29 -8.60
C ALA A 311 17.39 0.48 -8.77
N ARG A 312 18.07 0.96 -7.74
CA ARG A 312 19.51 1.03 -7.74
C ARG A 312 20.07 -0.25 -7.23
N THR A 313 21.12 -0.71 -7.89
CA THR A 313 21.93 -1.77 -7.33
C THR A 313 22.55 -1.28 -6.01
N ARG A 314 23.08 -2.20 -5.23
CA ARG A 314 23.82 -1.89 -4.01
C ARG A 314 25.03 -1.02 -4.34
N GLU A 315 25.72 -1.36 -5.40
CA GLU A 315 26.93 -0.64 -5.87
C GLU A 315 26.60 0.81 -6.25
N ALA A 316 25.53 1.04 -7.02
CA ALA A 316 25.12 2.39 -7.40
C ALA A 316 24.65 3.24 -6.21
N PHE A 317 24.06 2.62 -5.18
CA PHE A 317 23.72 3.31 -3.93
C PHE A 317 24.99 3.71 -3.16
N GLU A 318 25.95 2.80 -3.04
CA GLU A 318 27.22 3.03 -2.39
C GLU A 318 27.99 4.16 -3.08
N GLU A 319 28.13 4.11 -4.40
CA GLU A 319 28.88 5.10 -5.17
C GLU A 319 28.28 6.51 -5.13
N SER A 320 26.95 6.62 -5.27
CA SER A 320 26.32 7.93 -5.51
C SER A 320 25.75 8.59 -4.25
N ILE A 321 25.53 7.83 -3.17
CA ILE A 321 24.94 8.37 -1.95
C ILE A 321 25.88 8.17 -0.76
N VAL A 322 26.24 6.90 -0.47
CA VAL A 322 27.01 6.59 0.74
C VAL A 322 28.40 7.21 0.68
N SER A 323 29.10 7.08 -0.47
CA SER A 323 30.43 7.69 -0.65
C SER A 323 30.39 9.20 -0.48
N HIS A 324 29.37 9.86 -1.06
CA HIS A 324 29.22 11.31 -0.92
C HIS A 324 29.01 11.73 0.55
N VAL A 325 28.12 11.02 1.28
CA VAL A 325 27.88 11.30 2.71
C VAL A 325 29.15 11.09 3.54
N ARG A 326 29.94 10.04 3.25
CA ARG A 326 31.20 9.75 3.94
C ARG A 326 32.30 10.78 3.65
N GLU A 327 32.33 11.34 2.45
CA GLU A 327 33.34 12.33 2.02
C GLU A 327 32.96 13.75 2.42
N HIS A 328 31.69 14.02 2.74
CA HIS A 328 31.22 15.32 3.16
C HIS A 328 31.83 15.73 4.51
N GLU A 329 32.31 16.99 4.65
CA GLU A 329 33.01 17.49 5.83
C GLU A 329 32.22 17.25 7.15
N VAL A 330 30.96 17.59 7.16
CA VAL A 330 30.05 17.37 8.32
C VAL A 330 29.53 15.94 8.34
N GLY A 331 29.15 15.39 7.19
CA GLY A 331 28.61 14.03 7.07
C GLY A 331 29.54 12.96 7.66
N SER A 332 30.84 13.08 7.45
CA SER A 332 31.86 12.17 8.02
C SER A 332 31.91 12.15 9.55
N GLN A 333 31.31 13.14 10.21
CA GLN A 333 31.30 13.26 11.67
C GLN A 333 30.09 12.55 12.33
N LEU A 334 29.09 12.16 11.54
CA LEU A 334 27.92 11.43 12.02
C LEU A 334 28.31 10.08 12.64
N SER A 335 27.68 9.69 13.73
CA SER A 335 27.86 8.39 14.37
C SER A 335 27.46 7.25 13.43
N ALA A 336 26.36 7.40 12.70
CA ALA A 336 25.93 6.45 11.68
C ALA A 336 26.99 6.20 10.59
N VAL A 337 27.73 7.24 10.18
CA VAL A 337 28.80 7.14 9.18
C VAL A 337 30.02 6.41 9.77
N LYS A 338 30.46 6.80 10.97
CA LYS A 338 31.61 6.21 11.64
C LYS A 338 31.42 4.72 11.96
N ASN A 339 30.18 4.30 12.17
CA ASN A 339 29.82 2.93 12.53
C ASN A 339 29.30 2.09 11.34
N ASP A 340 29.41 2.60 10.09
CA ASP A 340 28.90 1.95 8.87
C ASP A 340 27.39 1.63 8.92
N GLN A 341 26.60 2.46 9.61
CA GLN A 341 25.15 2.28 9.78
C GLN A 341 24.34 3.14 8.79
N ILE A 342 24.73 3.11 7.51
CA ILE A 342 23.99 3.75 6.42
C ILE A 342 23.34 2.65 5.58
N PHE A 343 22.01 2.60 5.59
CA PHE A 343 21.25 1.57 4.90
C PHE A 343 20.31 2.15 3.84
N ARG A 344 19.98 1.33 2.85
CA ARG A 344 18.90 1.63 1.92
C ARG A 344 17.58 1.65 2.70
N GLY A 345 16.83 2.76 2.66
CA GLY A 345 15.61 2.99 3.45
C GLY A 345 14.35 2.27 2.94
N GLY A 346 14.49 1.31 2.03
CA GLY A 346 13.37 0.55 1.48
C GLY A 346 12.52 1.32 0.46
N PRO A 347 11.49 0.68 -0.11
CA PRO A 347 10.61 1.29 -1.10
C PRO A 347 9.62 2.27 -0.45
N ILE A 348 9.09 3.19 -1.27
CA ILE A 348 7.98 4.08 -0.86
C ILE A 348 6.68 3.29 -0.81
N PHE A 349 6.52 2.30 -1.69
CA PHE A 349 5.36 1.43 -1.78
C PHE A 349 5.76 0.03 -1.35
N CYS A 350 5.04 -0.53 -0.39
CA CYS A 350 5.36 -1.81 0.21
C CYS A 350 4.05 -2.57 0.47
N GLY A 351 3.80 -3.58 -0.34
CA GLY A 351 2.67 -4.49 -0.16
C GLY A 351 3.02 -5.68 0.76
N PRO A 352 2.11 -6.64 0.92
CA PRO A 352 2.26 -7.72 1.91
C PRO A 352 3.45 -8.64 1.63
N LEU A 353 3.70 -9.00 0.36
CA LEU A 353 4.85 -9.83 0.01
C LEU A 353 6.15 -9.07 0.24
N HIS A 354 6.24 -7.86 -0.29
CA HIS A 354 7.41 -7.02 -0.10
C HIS A 354 7.70 -6.75 1.38
N ASN A 355 6.66 -6.59 2.21
CA ASN A 355 6.81 -6.36 3.66
C ASN A 355 7.51 -7.52 4.38
N LEU A 356 7.17 -8.77 4.04
CA LEU A 356 7.85 -9.95 4.60
C LEU A 356 9.36 -9.93 4.34
N PHE A 357 9.77 -9.64 3.10
CA PHE A 357 11.18 -9.50 2.75
C PHE A 357 11.87 -8.30 3.41
N MET A 358 11.13 -7.21 3.65
CA MET A 358 11.68 -6.06 4.38
C MET A 358 11.88 -6.37 5.86
N LEU A 359 10.93 -7.07 6.49
CA LEU A 359 11.06 -7.54 7.87
C LEU A 359 12.33 -8.38 8.06
N GLU A 360 12.50 -9.38 7.22
CA GLU A 360 13.67 -10.27 7.27
C GLU A 360 14.98 -9.52 7.00
N ARG A 361 15.03 -8.72 5.95
CA ARG A 361 16.21 -7.95 5.59
C ARG A 361 16.67 -7.03 6.71
N TYR A 362 15.76 -6.27 7.32
CA TYR A 362 16.13 -5.32 8.34
C TYR A 362 16.36 -6.01 9.70
N ALA A 363 15.71 -7.14 9.98
CA ALA A 363 16.06 -7.97 11.12
C ALA A 363 17.54 -8.42 11.05
N GLY A 364 17.98 -8.90 9.89
CA GLY A 364 19.39 -9.28 9.68
C GLY A 364 20.38 -8.11 9.72
N LEU A 365 19.96 -6.90 9.28
CA LEU A 365 20.81 -5.70 9.31
C LEU A 365 20.98 -5.14 10.72
N TYR A 366 19.90 -5.03 11.48
CA TYR A 366 19.93 -4.40 12.81
C TYR A 366 20.28 -5.36 13.94
N TYR A 367 19.96 -6.65 13.77
CA TYR A 367 20.17 -7.67 14.79
C TYR A 367 20.87 -8.92 14.22
N PRO A 368 22.08 -8.76 13.62
CA PRO A 368 22.78 -9.86 12.93
C PRO A 368 23.05 -11.05 13.83
N ASP A 369 23.34 -10.85 15.11
CA ASP A 369 23.58 -11.94 16.08
C ASP A 369 22.35 -12.84 16.33
N ARG A 370 21.17 -12.37 15.94
CA ARG A 370 19.89 -13.07 16.13
C ARG A 370 19.29 -13.61 14.85
N PHE A 371 19.52 -12.91 13.72
CA PHE A 371 18.88 -13.17 12.44
C PHE A 371 19.89 -13.31 11.28
N ALA A 372 21.16 -13.71 11.57
CA ALA A 372 22.21 -13.83 10.55
C ALA A 372 21.92 -14.91 9.49
N ASP A 373 21.16 -15.95 9.83
CA ASP A 373 20.85 -17.06 8.93
C ASP A 373 19.79 -16.70 7.85
N GLY A 374 19.27 -15.47 7.90
CA GLY A 374 18.63 -14.77 6.77
C GLY A 374 17.18 -15.15 6.50
N GLN A 375 16.74 -16.38 6.74
CA GLN A 375 15.37 -16.78 6.38
C GLN A 375 14.50 -16.91 7.64
N ILE A 376 13.53 -15.96 7.79
CA ILE A 376 12.61 -15.93 8.94
C ILE A 376 11.25 -16.53 8.59
N PHE A 377 10.84 -16.49 7.31
CA PHE A 377 9.59 -17.10 6.85
C PHE A 377 9.82 -18.14 5.75
N ASP A 378 8.89 -19.07 5.62
CA ASP A 378 8.93 -20.17 4.64
C ASP A 378 8.48 -19.68 3.26
N ARG A 379 9.44 -19.57 2.32
CA ARG A 379 9.19 -19.11 0.94
C ARG A 379 8.37 -20.11 0.14
N ASP A 380 8.63 -21.40 0.32
CA ASP A 380 7.92 -22.44 -0.41
C ASP A 380 6.44 -22.45 0.00
N ARG A 381 6.17 -22.35 1.31
CA ARG A 381 4.80 -22.21 1.83
C ARG A 381 4.12 -20.97 1.28
N LEU A 382 4.81 -19.82 1.26
CA LEU A 382 4.24 -18.58 0.72
C LEU A 382 3.96 -18.69 -0.79
N ALA A 383 4.92 -19.21 -1.56
CA ALA A 383 4.76 -19.42 -3.00
C ALA A 383 3.60 -20.38 -3.32
N ASN A 384 3.47 -21.49 -2.58
CA ASN A 384 2.38 -22.44 -2.74
C ASN A 384 1.02 -21.76 -2.46
N VAL A 385 0.89 -20.99 -1.38
CA VAL A 385 -0.36 -20.24 -1.08
C VAL A 385 -0.76 -19.30 -2.22
N ILE A 386 0.20 -18.67 -2.88
CA ILE A 386 -0.05 -17.72 -3.98
C ILE A 386 -0.42 -18.45 -5.27
N THR A 387 0.23 -19.57 -5.58
CA THR A 387 0.15 -20.26 -6.89
C THR A 387 -0.84 -21.42 -6.95
N GLU A 388 -1.21 -22.02 -5.81
CA GLU A 388 -2.25 -23.07 -5.77
C GLU A 388 -3.61 -22.49 -6.15
N ARG A 389 -4.32 -23.20 -7.06
CA ARG A 389 -5.64 -22.82 -7.58
C ARG A 389 -6.75 -23.57 -6.86
#